data_416b933f2d02c255f7b4414cdd23bcdc
#
_entry.id   416b933f2d02c255f7b4414cdd23bcdc
#
_cell.length_a   1.000
_cell.length_b   1.000
_cell.length_c   1.000
_cell.angle_alpha   90.00
_cell.angle_beta   90.00
_cell.angle_gamma   90.00
#
_symmetry.space_group_name_H-M   'P 1'
#
loop_
_entity.id
_entity.type
_entity.pdbx_description
1 polymer ?
#
loop_
_entity_poly.entity_id
_entity_poly.type
_entity_poly.pdbx_seq_one_letter_code
_entity_poly.pdbx_strand_id
1 'polypeptide(L)'
;TSLARPGGNLTGVLHYEASIAGKWLAMLKEIAPRLARAALVGNPKVMLTGYDYFLRAAEATAPSFAIELVPSHVENAADIERAIESFARVPNGGLVLPPDSTTNVHRDLVIGLAARHRLPAIHTARLFVTAGGLMSYGTDSADLYRRAAVYVDKILKGAKPADLPVQQATKFEFVINLKAAKQIG
;
A
#
# COMPACT_ATOMS: atom_id res chain seq x y z
N THR A 1 17.28 -9.53 -19.88
CA THR A 1 15.82 -9.44 -19.71
C THR A 1 15.46 -8.06 -19.18
N SER A 2 14.42 -7.43 -19.72
CA SER A 2 13.87 -6.15 -19.29
C SER A 2 12.33 -6.23 -19.25
N LEU A 3 11.66 -5.23 -18.67
CA LEU A 3 10.18 -5.19 -18.70
C LEU A 3 9.65 -5.14 -20.13
N ALA A 4 10.34 -4.46 -21.05
CA ALA A 4 9.97 -4.40 -22.46
C ALA A 4 10.20 -5.72 -23.22
N ARG A 5 11.16 -6.54 -22.77
CA ARG A 5 11.49 -7.85 -23.35
C ARG A 5 11.78 -8.82 -22.19
N PRO A 6 10.76 -9.42 -21.60
CA PRO A 6 10.93 -10.28 -20.43
C PRO A 6 11.77 -11.52 -20.74
N GLY A 7 11.66 -12.09 -21.93
CA GLY A 7 12.34 -13.32 -22.31
C GLY A 7 11.88 -14.51 -21.44
N GLY A 8 11.83 -15.69 -22.00
CA GLY A 8 11.33 -16.85 -21.25
C GLY A 8 9.81 -17.00 -21.33
N ASN A 9 9.20 -17.56 -20.28
CA ASN A 9 7.78 -17.93 -20.26
C ASN A 9 6.91 -17.07 -19.30
N LEU A 10 7.41 -15.92 -18.87
CA LEU A 10 6.70 -15.01 -17.95
C LEU A 10 6.46 -13.66 -18.60
N THR A 11 5.23 -13.17 -18.47
CA THR A 11 4.82 -11.80 -18.76
C THR A 11 3.67 -11.42 -17.84
N GLY A 12 3.19 -10.20 -17.90
CA GLY A 12 2.04 -9.78 -17.10
C GLY A 12 1.93 -8.27 -16.92
N VAL A 13 1.19 -7.89 -15.87
CA VAL A 13 0.98 -6.50 -15.48
C VAL A 13 1.48 -6.33 -14.04
N LEU A 14 2.34 -5.35 -13.81
CA LEU A 14 2.81 -5.00 -12.46
C LEU A 14 1.72 -4.28 -11.71
N HIS A 15 1.44 -4.77 -10.50
CA HIS A 15 0.42 -4.18 -9.65
C HIS A 15 0.93 -2.93 -8.92
N TYR A 16 2.16 -3.00 -8.39
CA TYR A 16 2.76 -1.89 -7.66
C TYR A 16 4.22 -1.69 -8.03
N GLU A 17 4.65 -0.42 -7.95
CA GLU A 17 6.05 -0.03 -7.99
C GLU A 17 6.46 0.50 -6.60
N ALA A 18 7.73 0.35 -6.23
CA ALA A 18 8.25 0.83 -4.95
C ALA A 18 8.00 2.34 -4.75
N SER A 19 8.12 3.12 -5.82
CA SER A 19 7.95 4.57 -5.81
C SER A 19 6.60 5.05 -5.25
N ILE A 20 5.58 4.19 -5.24
CA ILE A 20 4.26 4.52 -4.67
C ILE A 20 4.36 4.80 -3.16
N ALA A 21 5.35 4.22 -2.45
CA ALA A 21 5.54 4.44 -1.03
C ALA A 21 5.80 5.92 -0.70
N GLY A 22 6.57 6.62 -1.54
CA GLY A 22 6.78 8.06 -1.40
C GLY A 22 5.49 8.88 -1.56
N LYS A 23 4.60 8.45 -2.46
CA LYS A 23 3.28 9.10 -2.63
C LYS A 23 2.38 8.90 -1.40
N TRP A 24 2.41 7.73 -0.76
CA TRP A 24 1.68 7.50 0.47
C TRP A 24 2.15 8.45 1.58
N LEU A 25 3.47 8.62 1.75
CA LEU A 25 4.02 9.56 2.74
C LEU A 25 3.65 11.01 2.42
N ALA A 26 3.74 11.42 1.15
CA ALA A 26 3.33 12.76 0.72
C ALA A 26 1.85 13.03 1.04
N MET A 27 0.95 12.11 0.71
CA MET A 27 -0.48 12.24 0.98
C MET A 27 -0.80 12.27 2.48
N LEU A 28 -0.10 11.45 3.29
CA LEU A 28 -0.23 11.52 4.74
C LEU A 28 0.22 12.87 5.29
N LYS A 29 1.33 13.41 4.78
CA LYS A 29 1.85 14.72 5.19
C LYS A 29 0.92 15.86 4.79
N GLU A 30 0.27 15.75 3.62
CA GLU A 30 -0.69 16.74 3.13
C GLU A 30 -1.95 16.80 4.00
N ILE A 31 -2.53 15.63 4.35
CA ILE A 31 -3.73 15.58 5.19
C ILE A 31 -3.44 15.86 6.67
N ALA A 32 -2.22 15.58 7.12
CA ALA A 32 -1.77 15.80 8.49
C ALA A 32 -0.41 16.56 8.51
N PRO A 33 -0.41 17.90 8.34
CA PRO A 33 0.84 18.67 8.19
C PRO A 33 1.83 18.54 9.36
N ARG A 34 1.33 18.23 10.57
CA ARG A 34 2.16 17.99 11.78
C ARG A 34 2.73 16.56 11.86
N LEU A 35 2.44 15.70 10.87
CA LEU A 35 2.95 14.34 10.85
C LEU A 35 4.49 14.35 10.89
N ALA A 36 5.07 13.68 11.85
CA ALA A 36 6.52 13.57 12.04
C ALA A 36 7.00 12.11 12.01
N ARG A 37 6.07 11.15 12.12
CA ARG A 37 6.40 9.72 12.15
C ARG A 37 5.37 8.94 11.34
N ALA A 38 5.81 7.91 10.62
CA ALA A 38 4.92 6.99 9.90
C ALA A 38 5.30 5.55 10.19
N ALA A 39 4.35 4.73 10.67
CA ALA A 39 4.54 3.30 10.82
C ALA A 39 4.21 2.60 9.51
N LEU A 40 5.16 1.85 8.95
CA LEU A 40 4.92 0.92 7.84
C LEU A 40 4.50 -0.43 8.42
N VAL A 41 3.19 -0.71 8.41
CA VAL A 41 2.62 -1.89 9.06
C VAL A 41 2.39 -3.00 8.05
N GLY A 42 3.01 -4.16 8.25
CA GLY A 42 2.85 -5.31 7.36
C GLY A 42 3.54 -6.57 7.86
N ASN A 43 3.27 -7.69 7.19
CA ASN A 43 3.82 -8.99 7.52
C ASN A 43 4.91 -9.40 6.51
N PRO A 44 6.20 -9.31 6.86
CA PRO A 44 7.27 -9.67 5.94
C PRO A 44 7.25 -11.16 5.56
N LYS A 45 6.66 -12.03 6.37
CA LYS A 45 6.56 -13.48 6.07
C LYS A 45 5.58 -13.79 4.93
N VAL A 46 4.51 -13.03 4.78
CA VAL A 46 3.54 -13.22 3.69
C VAL A 46 3.79 -12.32 2.49
N MET A 47 4.38 -11.17 2.70
CA MET A 47 4.79 -10.27 1.62
C MET A 47 6.12 -10.69 0.96
N LEU A 48 6.83 -11.64 1.56
CA LEU A 48 8.16 -12.08 1.12
C LEU A 48 9.08 -10.87 0.87
N THR A 49 9.54 -10.67 -0.37
CA THR A 49 10.38 -9.52 -0.74
C THR A 49 9.61 -8.19 -0.82
N GLY A 50 8.28 -8.23 -0.81
CA GLY A 50 7.44 -7.04 -1.00
C GLY A 50 7.50 -6.04 0.16
N TYR A 51 7.61 -6.50 1.41
CA TYR A 51 7.74 -5.60 2.55
C TYR A 51 9.01 -4.74 2.46
N ASP A 52 10.17 -5.37 2.26
CA ASP A 52 11.45 -4.69 2.12
C ASP A 52 11.49 -3.78 0.89
N TYR A 53 10.79 -4.15 -0.17
CA TYR A 53 10.68 -3.36 -1.40
C TYR A 53 10.01 -2.01 -1.13
N PHE A 54 8.89 -2.00 -0.39
CA PHE A 54 8.22 -0.76 -0.01
C PHE A 54 8.96 -0.03 1.12
N LEU A 55 9.54 -0.76 2.07
CA LEU A 55 10.29 -0.19 3.18
C LEU A 55 11.45 0.68 2.66
N ARG A 56 12.31 0.12 1.81
CA ARG A 56 13.46 0.85 1.24
C ARG A 56 13.04 2.09 0.46
N ALA A 57 11.95 2.01 -0.30
CA ALA A 57 11.45 3.16 -1.04
C ALA A 57 10.87 4.24 -0.12
N ALA A 58 10.20 3.84 0.95
CA ALA A 58 9.69 4.76 1.96
C ALA A 58 10.85 5.40 2.75
N GLU A 59 11.86 4.63 3.17
CA GLU A 59 13.06 5.13 3.85
C GLU A 59 13.82 6.18 3.01
N ALA A 60 13.94 5.93 1.70
CA ALA A 60 14.62 6.85 0.80
C ALA A 60 13.88 8.19 0.64
N THR A 61 12.56 8.22 0.81
CA THR A 61 11.73 9.41 0.59
C THR A 61 11.28 10.10 1.88
N ALA A 62 11.16 9.38 2.99
CA ALA A 62 10.68 9.92 4.27
C ALA A 62 11.43 11.17 4.76
N PRO A 63 12.78 11.28 4.63
CA PRO A 63 13.50 12.48 5.05
C PRO A 63 13.07 13.75 4.31
N SER A 64 12.66 13.66 3.03
CA SER A 64 12.21 14.82 2.25
C SER A 64 10.91 15.44 2.78
N PHE A 65 10.15 14.68 3.57
CA PHE A 65 8.92 15.13 4.25
C PHE A 65 9.12 15.38 5.74
N ALA A 66 10.34 15.30 6.26
CA ALA A 66 10.66 15.32 7.69
C ALA A 66 9.83 14.29 8.47
N ILE A 67 9.78 13.05 7.96
CA ILE A 67 9.08 11.92 8.56
C ILE A 67 10.11 10.88 8.99
N GLU A 68 10.03 10.45 10.26
CA GLU A 68 10.69 9.25 10.77
C GLU A 68 9.86 8.03 10.35
N LEU A 69 10.45 7.13 9.58
CA LEU A 69 9.79 5.88 9.22
C LEU A 69 10.04 4.82 10.30
N VAL A 70 8.98 4.15 10.75
CA VAL A 70 9.02 3.12 11.78
C VAL A 70 8.52 1.80 11.17
N PRO A 71 9.42 0.84 10.86
CA PRO A 71 9.01 -0.49 10.44
C PRO A 71 8.20 -1.18 11.54
N SER A 72 7.04 -1.72 11.20
CA SER A 72 6.12 -2.34 12.15
C SER A 72 5.68 -3.70 11.63
N HIS A 73 6.41 -4.74 12.05
CA HIS A 73 6.14 -6.12 11.63
C HIS A 73 4.99 -6.71 12.45
N VAL A 74 4.02 -7.30 11.76
CA VAL A 74 2.83 -7.91 12.37
C VAL A 74 2.51 -9.24 11.69
N GLU A 75 2.19 -10.26 12.46
CA GLU A 75 1.87 -11.60 11.94
C GLU A 75 0.41 -12.00 12.19
N ASN A 76 -0.25 -11.35 13.15
CA ASN A 76 -1.60 -11.66 13.61
C ASN A 76 -2.27 -10.44 14.24
N ALA A 77 -3.52 -10.60 14.68
CA ALA A 77 -4.31 -9.54 15.30
C ALA A 77 -3.65 -8.94 16.55
N ALA A 78 -3.07 -9.77 17.41
CA ALA A 78 -2.43 -9.32 18.65
C ALA A 78 -1.17 -8.49 18.38
N ASP A 79 -0.42 -8.82 17.32
CA ASP A 79 0.74 -8.05 16.88
C ASP A 79 0.30 -6.69 16.32
N ILE A 80 -0.77 -6.66 15.52
CA ILE A 80 -1.35 -5.43 14.99
C ILE A 80 -1.76 -4.49 16.13
N GLU A 81 -2.47 -5.02 17.11
CA GLU A 81 -2.92 -4.26 18.27
C GLU A 81 -1.73 -3.67 19.05
N ARG A 82 -0.77 -4.51 19.43
CA ARG A 82 0.45 -4.06 20.13
C ARG A 82 1.23 -3.01 19.35
N ALA A 83 1.44 -3.24 18.05
CA ALA A 83 2.23 -2.34 17.22
C ALA A 83 1.57 -0.96 17.11
N ILE A 84 0.27 -0.91 16.80
CA ILE A 84 -0.46 0.35 16.65
C ILE A 84 -0.61 1.07 17.98
N GLU A 85 -0.96 0.38 19.07
CA GLU A 85 -1.08 0.99 20.41
C GLU A 85 0.25 1.53 20.93
N SER A 86 1.34 0.79 20.73
CA SER A 86 2.68 1.26 21.11
C SER A 86 3.10 2.48 20.28
N PHE A 87 2.87 2.45 18.97
CA PHE A 87 3.17 3.56 18.07
C PHE A 87 2.38 4.83 18.41
N ALA A 88 1.11 4.68 18.80
CA ALA A 88 0.20 5.78 19.13
C ALA A 88 0.57 6.55 20.40
N ARG A 89 1.45 6.02 21.26
CA ARG A 89 1.90 6.71 22.50
C ARG A 89 2.70 7.98 22.21
N VAL A 90 3.30 8.08 21.03
CA VAL A 90 4.04 9.27 20.62
C VAL A 90 3.20 10.04 19.60
N PRO A 91 2.96 11.33 19.80
CA PRO A 91 2.08 12.12 18.95
C PRO A 91 2.64 12.33 17.52
N ASN A 92 1.81 12.87 16.66
CA ASN A 92 2.14 13.20 15.28
C ASN A 92 2.54 11.97 14.43
N GLY A 93 1.97 10.80 14.74
CA GLY A 93 2.12 9.57 13.97
C GLY A 93 1.05 9.38 12.91
N GLY A 94 1.35 8.55 11.91
CA GLY A 94 0.40 8.05 10.93
C GLY A 94 0.75 6.61 10.49
N LEU A 95 -0.16 5.96 9.80
CA LEU A 95 0.00 4.56 9.37
C LEU A 95 0.06 4.47 7.85
N VAL A 96 1.03 3.72 7.34
CA VAL A 96 1.12 3.29 5.95
C VAL A 96 0.90 1.78 5.91
N LEU A 97 -0.11 1.34 5.16
CA LEU A 97 -0.47 -0.07 5.03
C LEU A 97 -0.27 -0.51 3.57
N PRO A 98 0.90 -1.09 3.25
CA PRO A 98 1.17 -1.64 1.92
C PRO A 98 0.24 -2.83 1.63
N PRO A 99 0.25 -3.37 0.39
CA PRO A 99 -0.54 -4.55 0.05
C PRO A 99 -0.09 -5.74 0.89
N ASP A 100 -0.93 -6.17 1.83
CA ASP A 100 -0.60 -7.22 2.78
C ASP A 100 -1.84 -8.04 3.16
N SER A 101 -1.76 -9.37 3.09
CA SER A 101 -2.90 -10.25 3.38
C SER A 101 -3.26 -10.27 4.86
N THR A 102 -2.28 -10.13 5.77
CA THR A 102 -2.53 -10.11 7.22
C THR A 102 -3.34 -8.88 7.61
N THR A 103 -2.91 -7.69 7.18
CA THR A 103 -3.65 -6.45 7.45
C THR A 103 -4.99 -6.40 6.73
N ASN A 104 -5.12 -7.04 5.54
CA ASN A 104 -6.39 -7.17 4.83
C ASN A 104 -7.42 -8.02 5.58
N VAL A 105 -7.00 -9.16 6.12
CA VAL A 105 -7.88 -10.03 6.93
C VAL A 105 -8.34 -9.32 8.21
N HIS A 106 -7.44 -8.55 8.83
CA HIS A 106 -7.71 -7.81 10.06
C HIS A 106 -8.03 -6.32 9.84
N ARG A 107 -8.55 -5.95 8.65
CA ARG A 107 -8.78 -4.53 8.29
C ARG A 107 -9.67 -3.79 9.27
N ASP A 108 -10.72 -4.42 9.79
CA ASP A 108 -11.66 -3.78 10.71
C ASP A 108 -10.99 -3.45 12.04
N LEU A 109 -10.08 -4.31 12.52
CA LEU A 109 -9.22 -4.04 13.68
C LEU A 109 -8.30 -2.85 13.42
N VAL A 110 -7.60 -2.85 12.29
CA VAL A 110 -6.68 -1.76 11.90
C VAL A 110 -7.42 -0.43 11.81
N ILE A 111 -8.58 -0.41 11.16
CA ILE A 111 -9.41 0.80 11.03
C ILE A 111 -9.89 1.29 12.39
N GLY A 112 -10.36 0.37 13.25
CA GLY A 112 -10.81 0.70 14.60
C GLY A 112 -9.70 1.28 15.47
N LEU A 113 -8.50 0.71 15.42
CA LEU A 113 -7.32 1.22 16.14
C LEU A 113 -6.88 2.58 15.61
N ALA A 114 -6.80 2.76 14.29
CA ALA A 114 -6.45 4.04 13.68
C ALA A 114 -7.44 5.15 14.10
N ALA A 115 -8.74 4.86 14.08
CA ALA A 115 -9.77 5.80 14.52
C ALA A 115 -9.69 6.11 16.03
N ARG A 116 -9.54 5.08 16.87
CA ARG A 116 -9.41 5.22 18.34
C ARG A 116 -8.26 6.15 18.73
N HIS A 117 -7.12 5.97 18.06
CA HIS A 117 -5.90 6.72 18.36
C HIS A 117 -5.73 7.99 17.49
N ARG A 118 -6.73 8.32 16.64
CA ARG A 118 -6.69 9.47 15.72
C ARG A 118 -5.45 9.47 14.82
N LEU A 119 -5.02 8.29 14.39
CA LEU A 119 -3.89 8.13 13.48
C LEU A 119 -4.39 8.26 12.03
N PRO A 120 -3.94 9.24 11.25
CA PRO A 120 -4.17 9.24 9.83
C PRO A 120 -3.56 7.98 9.22
N ALA A 121 -4.34 7.25 8.42
CA ALA A 121 -3.93 5.98 7.83
C ALA A 121 -4.17 5.99 6.32
N ILE A 122 -3.16 5.56 5.56
CA ILE A 122 -3.28 5.34 4.12
C ILE A 122 -3.15 3.86 3.79
N HIS A 123 -4.06 3.40 2.95
CA HIS A 123 -4.14 2.03 2.47
C HIS A 123 -3.95 1.96 0.95
N THR A 124 -3.72 0.77 0.42
CA THR A 124 -3.58 0.57 -1.03
C THR A 124 -4.88 0.26 -1.74
N ALA A 125 -5.92 -0.16 -1.00
CA ALA A 125 -7.17 -0.64 -1.57
C ALA A 125 -8.37 0.18 -1.08
N ARG A 126 -9.25 0.55 -2.02
CA ARG A 126 -10.53 1.22 -1.75
C ARG A 126 -11.38 0.49 -0.70
N LEU A 127 -11.26 -0.84 -0.62
CA LEU A 127 -11.97 -1.67 0.36
C LEU A 127 -11.80 -1.16 1.80
N PHE A 128 -10.62 -0.68 2.16
CA PHE A 128 -10.41 -0.10 3.50
C PHE A 128 -11.21 1.17 3.73
N VAL A 129 -11.32 2.02 2.71
CA VAL A 129 -12.09 3.27 2.81
C VAL A 129 -13.59 2.98 2.89
N THR A 130 -14.10 2.01 2.14
CA THR A 130 -15.51 1.60 2.22
C THR A 130 -15.86 0.93 3.55
N ALA A 131 -14.88 0.32 4.22
CA ALA A 131 -15.02 -0.23 5.57
C ALA A 131 -14.86 0.83 6.69
N GLY A 132 -14.62 2.10 6.37
CA GLY A 132 -14.52 3.19 7.34
C GLY A 132 -13.12 3.81 7.49
N GLY A 133 -12.11 3.29 6.83
CA GLY A 133 -10.75 3.85 6.82
C GLY A 133 -10.68 5.24 6.22
N LEU A 134 -9.59 5.98 6.51
CA LEU A 134 -9.46 7.38 6.14
C LEU A 134 -9.26 7.55 4.63
N MET A 135 -8.22 6.96 4.08
CA MET A 135 -7.91 7.14 2.66
C MET A 135 -7.20 5.94 2.04
N SER A 136 -7.29 5.83 0.75
CA SER A 136 -6.54 4.86 -0.04
C SER A 136 -5.96 5.48 -1.30
N TYR A 137 -4.75 5.04 -1.65
CA TYR A 137 -4.12 5.31 -2.93
C TYR A 137 -3.46 4.05 -3.45
N GLY A 138 -3.95 3.55 -4.56
CA GLY A 138 -3.45 2.33 -5.17
C GLY A 138 -3.88 2.21 -6.62
N THR A 139 -3.52 1.09 -7.23
CA THR A 139 -3.85 0.82 -8.64
C THR A 139 -5.33 0.44 -8.80
N ASP A 140 -5.91 0.82 -9.92
CA ASP A 140 -7.24 0.32 -10.33
C ASP A 140 -7.12 -1.17 -10.70
N SER A 141 -7.48 -2.04 -9.74
CA SER A 141 -7.40 -3.49 -9.91
C SER A 141 -8.26 -3.99 -11.06
N ALA A 142 -9.41 -3.36 -11.34
CA ALA A 142 -10.28 -3.76 -12.44
C ALA A 142 -9.60 -3.50 -13.81
N ASP A 143 -8.86 -2.39 -13.93
CA ASP A 143 -8.07 -2.11 -15.13
C ASP A 143 -6.93 -3.12 -15.31
N LEU A 144 -6.24 -3.48 -14.23
CA LEU A 144 -5.17 -4.49 -14.27
C LEU A 144 -5.68 -5.86 -14.73
N TYR A 145 -6.80 -6.31 -14.19
CA TYR A 145 -7.39 -7.59 -14.62
C TYR A 145 -7.86 -7.57 -16.06
N ARG A 146 -8.43 -6.45 -16.56
CA ARG A 146 -8.78 -6.32 -17.98
C ARG A 146 -7.56 -6.42 -18.88
N ARG A 147 -6.45 -5.78 -18.51
CA ARG A 147 -5.19 -5.87 -19.28
C ARG A 147 -4.59 -7.26 -19.23
N ALA A 148 -4.62 -7.92 -18.07
CA ALA A 148 -4.17 -9.30 -17.94
C ALA A 148 -5.00 -10.24 -18.82
N ALA A 149 -6.33 -10.06 -18.90
CA ALA A 149 -7.20 -10.84 -19.77
C ALA A 149 -6.83 -10.69 -21.26
N VAL A 150 -6.42 -9.49 -21.71
CA VAL A 150 -5.93 -9.29 -23.09
C VAL A 150 -4.66 -10.10 -23.35
N TYR A 151 -3.78 -10.23 -22.35
CA TYR A 151 -2.57 -11.05 -22.50
C TYR A 151 -2.89 -12.53 -22.53
N VAL A 152 -3.83 -12.99 -21.69
CA VAL A 152 -4.31 -14.38 -21.72
C VAL A 152 -4.88 -14.71 -23.12
N ASP A 153 -5.73 -13.85 -23.68
CA ASP A 153 -6.29 -14.05 -25.02
C ASP A 153 -5.19 -14.15 -26.10
N LYS A 154 -4.19 -13.25 -26.06
CA LYS A 154 -3.06 -13.31 -27.02
C LYS A 154 -2.25 -14.60 -26.89
N ILE A 155 -1.98 -15.05 -25.66
CA ILE A 155 -1.21 -16.28 -25.42
C ILE A 155 -2.00 -17.51 -25.89
N LEU A 156 -3.30 -17.57 -25.63
CA LEU A 156 -4.17 -18.65 -26.11
C LEU A 156 -4.26 -18.68 -27.63
N LYS A 157 -4.06 -17.54 -28.30
CA LYS A 157 -3.98 -17.42 -29.76
C LYS A 157 -2.57 -17.65 -30.33
N GLY A 158 -1.61 -18.09 -29.51
CA GLY A 158 -0.28 -18.50 -29.92
C GLY A 158 0.84 -17.45 -29.75
N ALA A 159 0.57 -16.29 -29.17
CA ALA A 159 1.62 -15.34 -28.84
C ALA A 159 2.53 -15.89 -27.72
N LYS A 160 3.84 -15.70 -27.86
CA LYS A 160 4.79 -16.14 -26.83
C LYS A 160 4.86 -15.12 -25.71
N PRO A 161 4.82 -15.54 -24.43
CA PRO A 161 5.02 -14.62 -23.29
C PRO A 161 6.30 -13.78 -23.40
N ALA A 162 7.36 -14.34 -23.95
CA ALA A 162 8.65 -13.66 -24.18
C ALA A 162 8.54 -12.39 -25.04
N ASP A 163 7.55 -12.35 -25.95
CA ASP A 163 7.35 -11.25 -26.90
C ASP A 163 6.32 -10.22 -26.38
N LEU A 164 5.69 -10.49 -25.23
CA LEU A 164 4.71 -9.61 -24.60
C LEU A 164 5.38 -8.80 -23.48
N PRO A 165 5.49 -7.46 -23.61
CA PRO A 165 6.10 -6.63 -22.59
C PRO A 165 5.37 -6.72 -21.25
N VAL A 166 6.10 -6.73 -20.15
CA VAL A 166 5.50 -6.56 -18.83
C VAL A 166 4.99 -5.11 -18.72
N GLN A 167 3.69 -4.95 -18.51
CA GLN A 167 3.05 -3.63 -18.41
C GLN A 167 3.09 -3.11 -16.99
N GLN A 168 3.29 -1.80 -16.85
CA GLN A 168 3.14 -1.10 -15.58
C GLN A 168 1.70 -0.61 -15.43
N ALA A 169 1.24 -0.48 -14.17
CA ALA A 169 -0.04 0.15 -13.88
C ALA A 169 -0.01 1.63 -14.29
N THR A 170 -1.04 2.07 -15.02
CA THR A 170 -1.17 3.47 -15.47
C THR A 170 -2.38 4.17 -14.88
N LYS A 171 -3.30 3.40 -14.27
CA LYS A 171 -4.47 3.93 -13.59
C LYS A 171 -4.33 3.72 -12.09
N PHE A 172 -4.48 4.83 -11.36
CA PHE A 172 -4.48 4.87 -9.92
C PHE A 172 -5.81 5.46 -9.43
N GLU A 173 -6.27 4.98 -8.29
CA GLU A 173 -7.47 5.47 -7.62
C GLU A 173 -7.07 6.10 -6.28
N PHE A 174 -7.51 7.32 -6.05
CA PHE A 174 -7.39 8.00 -4.76
C PHE A 174 -8.79 8.20 -4.17
N VAL A 175 -9.00 7.72 -2.96
CA VAL A 175 -10.29 7.83 -2.26
C VAL A 175 -10.06 8.33 -0.86
N ILE A 176 -10.86 9.32 -0.44
CA ILE A 176 -10.89 9.85 0.93
C ILE A 176 -12.28 9.67 1.52
N ASN A 177 -12.33 9.21 2.77
CA ASN A 177 -13.53 9.19 3.59
C ASN A 177 -13.61 10.48 4.42
N LEU A 178 -14.44 11.42 3.97
CA LEU A 178 -14.61 12.72 4.64
C LEU A 178 -15.18 12.59 6.07
N LYS A 179 -15.94 11.51 6.35
CA LYS A 179 -16.44 11.25 7.70
C LYS A 179 -15.29 10.85 8.62
N ALA A 180 -14.41 9.96 8.18
CA ALA A 180 -13.22 9.57 8.93
C ALA A 180 -12.26 10.77 9.11
N ALA A 181 -12.07 11.59 8.07
CA ALA A 181 -11.24 12.80 8.16
C ALA A 181 -11.72 13.75 9.27
N LYS A 182 -13.03 13.98 9.39
CA LYS A 182 -13.61 14.82 10.47
C LYS A 182 -13.41 14.24 11.87
N GLN A 183 -13.22 12.93 12.01
CA GLN A 183 -13.02 12.26 13.31
C GLN A 183 -11.59 12.39 13.84
N ILE A 184 -10.62 12.50 12.96
CA ILE A 184 -9.21 12.64 13.34
C ILE A 184 -8.77 14.10 13.54
N GLY A 185 -9.53 15.08 13.08
CA GLY A 185 -9.34 16.53 13.31
C GLY A 185 -8.85 17.26 12.10
#